data_c03a5a5b428bee22f688b88647b4c24f
#
_entry.id   c03a5a5b428bee22f688b88647b4c24f
#
_cell.length_a   1.000
_cell.length_b   1.000
_cell.length_c   1.000
_cell.angle_alpha   90.00
_cell.angle_beta   90.00
_cell.angle_gamma   90.00
#
_symmetry.space_group_name_H-M   'P 1'
#
loop_
_entity.id
_entity.type
_entity.pdbx_description
1 polymer ?
#
loop_
_entity_poly.entity_id
_entity_poly.type
_entity_poly.pdbx_seq_one_letter_code
_entity_poly.pdbx_strand_id
1 'polypeptide(L)'
;MATSLTRRIAGLLAAFAAAFAAASPAVAAEPGAASPHPGTSCRDVSFPVTLPDGSAQKIAAQYCAPRTGAVDTVQLLVHGATYNHTYWDFPYKNGTYSYVERAGRLGYATLAIDELGDGASSRPASTELTFPAISDSIHQVIGQVRAGALGRHYASVMAVGHSFGSAQLIEETAEHGDVDAVVLTGSGHATSSIVADAQPTVFYSANHLSRFASLDDGYVTSKPGQRAAILYYPPLADPRVVAADQATEDVVSQTELTTRPADLGALMKKITVPVLLVDGNKDNHYCTPDVDGTAGTDLGCTSTTEFYQHEAGNFTGACFSAMLVRSGHDITLHRTAPQSYASILAWEQATLPARGTAARCATRGPLPTPGIPLA
;
A
#
# COMPACT_ATOMS: atom_id res chain seq x y z
N MET A 1 19.23 25.96 18.25
CA MET A 1 17.95 25.25 18.29
C MET A 1 17.99 23.92 17.51
N ALA A 2 18.67 23.79 16.37
CA ALA A 2 18.80 22.55 15.59
C ALA A 2 19.45 21.35 16.33
N THR A 3 20.37 21.60 17.26
CA THR A 3 21.09 20.55 18.01
C THR A 3 20.26 19.81 19.07
N SER A 4 19.12 20.37 19.49
CA SER A 4 18.25 19.73 20.51
C SER A 4 17.30 18.71 19.89
N LEU A 5 16.84 18.96 18.65
CA LEU A 5 15.90 18.11 17.93
C LEU A 5 16.56 16.76 17.51
N THR A 6 17.77 16.85 16.95
CA THR A 6 18.54 15.65 16.52
C THR A 6 18.83 14.69 17.68
N ARG A 7 19.06 15.22 18.89
CA ARG A 7 19.29 14.37 20.07
C ARG A 7 18.03 13.64 20.57
N ARG A 8 16.84 14.21 20.38
CA ARG A 8 15.58 13.62 20.83
C ARG A 8 15.09 12.53 19.86
N ILE A 9 15.27 12.73 18.57
CA ILE A 9 14.97 11.71 17.55
C ILE A 9 15.89 10.49 17.71
N ALA A 10 17.17 10.70 17.93
CA ALA A 10 18.12 9.63 18.21
C ALA A 10 17.78 8.85 19.50
N GLY A 11 17.22 9.51 20.52
CA GLY A 11 16.82 8.88 21.76
C GLY A 11 15.59 7.98 21.63
N LEU A 12 14.61 8.35 20.82
CA LEU A 12 13.42 7.53 20.58
C LEU A 12 13.75 6.31 19.70
N LEU A 13 14.55 6.49 18.66
CA LEU A 13 15.00 5.39 17.79
C LEU A 13 15.87 4.38 18.52
N ALA A 14 16.73 4.84 19.44
CA ALA A 14 17.59 3.97 20.25
C ALA A 14 16.80 3.11 21.26
N ALA A 15 15.72 3.65 21.84
CA ALA A 15 14.89 2.89 22.78
C ALA A 15 14.10 1.76 22.10
N PHE A 16 13.67 1.95 20.84
CA PHE A 16 12.97 0.92 20.06
C PHE A 16 13.90 -0.18 19.55
N ALA A 17 15.12 0.15 19.13
CA ALA A 17 16.10 -0.84 18.66
C ALA A 17 16.53 -1.81 19.79
N ALA A 18 16.62 -1.34 21.02
CA ALA A 18 17.02 -2.17 22.15
C ALA A 18 15.99 -3.23 22.57
N ALA A 19 14.70 -3.00 22.31
CA ALA A 19 13.64 -3.95 22.68
C ALA A 19 13.51 -5.14 21.70
N PHE A 20 14.04 -5.03 20.47
CA PHE A 20 13.97 -6.08 19.45
C PHE A 20 15.30 -6.82 19.22
N ALA A 21 16.37 -6.45 19.90
CA ALA A 21 17.70 -7.05 19.73
C ALA A 21 17.86 -8.43 20.40
N ALA A 22 16.79 -9.06 20.89
CA ALA A 22 16.85 -10.46 21.32
C ALA A 22 16.88 -11.35 20.06
N ALA A 23 18.08 -11.83 19.74
CA ALA A 23 18.36 -12.73 18.64
C ALA A 23 17.46 -13.98 18.71
N SER A 24 16.46 -14.07 17.87
CA SER A 24 15.79 -15.32 17.55
C SER A 24 16.50 -15.96 16.34
N PRO A 25 16.68 -17.30 16.31
CA PRO A 25 17.30 -17.96 15.17
C PRO A 25 16.50 -17.65 13.91
N ALA A 26 17.21 -17.28 12.86
CA ALA A 26 16.65 -17.09 11.53
C ALA A 26 15.94 -18.38 11.10
N VAL A 27 14.63 -18.39 11.10
CA VAL A 27 13.86 -19.37 10.35
C VAL A 27 13.98 -18.91 8.91
N ALA A 28 14.83 -19.58 8.14
CA ALA A 28 14.84 -19.41 6.69
C ALA A 28 13.45 -19.74 6.18
N ALA A 29 12.74 -18.73 5.69
CA ALA A 29 11.54 -18.95 4.91
C ALA A 29 11.99 -19.67 3.64
N GLU A 30 11.48 -20.87 3.40
CA GLU A 30 11.66 -21.51 2.10
C GLU A 30 10.98 -20.66 1.03
N PRO A 31 11.69 -20.27 -0.04
CA PRO A 31 11.05 -19.55 -1.13
C PRO A 31 10.14 -20.54 -1.87
N GLY A 32 8.84 -20.29 -1.88
CA GLY A 32 7.99 -20.75 -2.94
C GLY A 32 7.00 -21.87 -2.69
N ALA A 33 6.32 -21.91 -1.54
CA ALA A 33 5.00 -22.54 -1.51
C ALA A 33 3.96 -21.43 -1.47
N ALA A 34 3.37 -21.11 -2.64
CA ALA A 34 2.17 -20.29 -2.69
C ALA A 34 1.17 -20.84 -1.67
N SER A 35 0.69 -20.00 -0.74
CA SER A 35 -0.33 -20.40 0.23
C SER A 35 -1.49 -21.02 -0.56
N PRO A 36 -1.91 -22.27 -0.30
CA PRO A 36 -3.03 -22.85 -1.02
C PRO A 36 -4.28 -22.07 -0.65
N HIS A 37 -4.74 -21.19 -1.54
CA HIS A 37 -5.97 -20.41 -1.36
C HIS A 37 -7.17 -21.34 -1.57
N PRO A 38 -7.90 -21.74 -0.53
CA PRO A 38 -9.06 -22.61 -0.71
C PRO A 38 -10.10 -21.96 -1.61
N GLY A 39 -10.44 -22.61 -2.73
CA GLY A 39 -11.44 -22.13 -3.67
C GLY A 39 -10.94 -21.10 -4.70
N THR A 40 -9.68 -20.66 -4.65
CA THR A 40 -9.08 -19.71 -5.57
C THR A 40 -7.97 -20.41 -6.40
N SER A 41 -7.77 -19.97 -7.63
CA SER A 41 -6.65 -20.36 -8.49
C SER A 41 -5.78 -19.17 -8.76
N CYS A 42 -4.48 -19.28 -8.48
CA CYS A 42 -3.50 -18.24 -8.72
C CYS A 42 -2.54 -18.64 -9.82
N ARG A 43 -2.06 -17.66 -10.57
CA ARG A 43 -1.01 -17.81 -11.59
C ARG A 43 -0.24 -16.51 -11.73
N ASP A 44 1.02 -16.62 -12.12
CA ASP A 44 1.81 -15.45 -12.49
C ASP A 44 1.44 -14.98 -13.89
N VAL A 45 1.39 -13.68 -14.06
CA VAL A 45 1.12 -13.00 -15.34
C VAL A 45 2.08 -11.84 -15.51
N SER A 46 2.18 -11.31 -16.73
CA SER A 46 2.97 -10.11 -16.97
C SER A 46 2.33 -9.24 -18.05
N PHE A 47 2.57 -7.94 -17.93
CA PHE A 47 2.02 -6.91 -18.81
C PHE A 47 3.18 -6.13 -19.42
N PRO A 48 3.29 -6.04 -20.77
CA PRO A 48 4.22 -5.13 -21.40
C PRO A 48 3.78 -3.68 -21.11
N VAL A 49 4.73 -2.84 -20.74
CA VAL A 49 4.52 -1.41 -20.54
C VAL A 49 5.67 -0.63 -21.19
N THR A 50 5.46 0.64 -21.44
CA THR A 50 6.45 1.51 -22.10
C THR A 50 6.73 2.71 -21.20
N LEU A 51 7.99 3.00 -20.91
CA LEU A 51 8.39 4.20 -20.20
C LEU A 51 8.37 5.45 -21.11
N PRO A 52 8.39 6.66 -20.54
CA PRO A 52 8.35 7.90 -21.32
C PRO A 52 9.49 8.05 -22.34
N ASP A 53 10.62 7.41 -22.12
CA ASP A 53 11.76 7.37 -23.08
C ASP A 53 11.53 6.42 -24.26
N GLY A 54 10.40 5.70 -24.29
CA GLY A 54 10.05 4.69 -25.30
C GLY A 54 10.61 3.30 -25.02
N SER A 55 11.30 3.08 -23.91
CA SER A 55 11.83 1.76 -23.55
C SER A 55 10.72 0.80 -23.16
N ALA A 56 10.78 -0.43 -23.70
CA ALA A 56 9.84 -1.48 -23.39
C ALA A 56 10.21 -2.16 -22.05
N GLN A 57 9.26 -2.23 -21.16
CA GLN A 57 9.39 -2.84 -19.84
C GLN A 57 8.28 -3.87 -19.61
N LYS A 58 8.31 -4.52 -18.47
CA LYS A 58 7.34 -5.54 -18.07
C LYS A 58 6.95 -5.37 -16.61
N ILE A 59 5.66 -5.28 -16.32
CA ILE A 59 5.11 -5.43 -14.97
C ILE A 59 4.71 -6.89 -14.76
N ALA A 60 5.26 -7.51 -13.72
CA ALA A 60 4.87 -8.83 -13.25
C ALA A 60 3.73 -8.70 -12.23
N ALA A 61 2.89 -9.72 -12.13
CA ALA A 61 1.80 -9.75 -11.16
C ALA A 61 1.39 -11.17 -10.81
N GLN A 62 0.84 -11.35 -9.62
CA GLN A 62 0.09 -12.54 -9.24
C GLN A 62 -1.39 -12.29 -9.49
N TYR A 63 -1.98 -13.05 -10.39
CA TYR A 63 -3.41 -13.05 -10.66
C TYR A 63 -4.08 -14.22 -9.98
N CYS A 64 -5.05 -13.95 -9.10
CA CYS A 64 -5.84 -14.95 -8.40
C CYS A 64 -7.33 -14.76 -8.69
N ALA A 65 -8.05 -15.83 -8.99
CA ALA A 65 -9.49 -15.78 -9.22
C ALA A 65 -10.21 -16.97 -8.59
N PRO A 66 -11.45 -16.80 -8.13
CA PRO A 66 -12.30 -17.89 -7.69
C PRO A 66 -12.42 -18.99 -8.77
N ARG A 67 -12.33 -20.26 -8.35
CA ARG A 67 -12.43 -21.41 -9.26
C ARG A 67 -13.85 -21.63 -9.79
N THR A 68 -14.84 -21.13 -9.07
CA THR A 68 -16.26 -21.30 -9.38
C THR A 68 -17.02 -19.99 -9.16
N GLY A 69 -18.14 -19.82 -9.85
CA GLY A 69 -18.98 -18.64 -9.74
C GLY A 69 -18.66 -17.57 -10.78
N ALA A 70 -19.54 -16.57 -10.85
CA ALA A 70 -19.32 -15.38 -11.65
C ALA A 70 -18.30 -14.48 -10.92
N VAL A 71 -17.35 -13.96 -11.66
CA VAL A 71 -16.35 -13.01 -11.15
C VAL A 71 -16.48 -11.75 -12.00
N ASP A 72 -17.14 -10.76 -11.48
CA ASP A 72 -17.47 -9.54 -12.22
C ASP A 72 -16.50 -8.39 -11.94
N THR A 73 -15.80 -8.43 -10.81
CA THR A 73 -14.84 -7.42 -10.39
C THR A 73 -13.44 -8.01 -10.27
N VAL A 74 -12.45 -7.29 -10.76
CA VAL A 74 -11.04 -7.51 -10.47
C VAL A 74 -10.51 -6.34 -9.63
N GLN A 75 -9.74 -6.68 -8.62
CA GLN A 75 -9.03 -5.71 -7.78
C GLN A 75 -7.56 -5.66 -8.22
N LEU A 76 -7.11 -4.51 -8.71
CA LEU A 76 -5.69 -4.22 -8.90
C LEU A 76 -5.12 -3.82 -7.55
N LEU A 77 -4.11 -4.55 -7.07
CA LEU A 77 -3.48 -4.34 -5.77
C LEU A 77 -2.07 -3.79 -5.97
N VAL A 78 -1.82 -2.57 -5.48
CA VAL A 78 -0.56 -1.85 -5.61
C VAL A 78 0.08 -1.71 -4.24
N HIS A 79 1.31 -2.22 -4.10
CA HIS A 79 2.04 -2.23 -2.83
C HIS A 79 2.67 -0.87 -2.49
N GLY A 80 3.26 -0.73 -1.30
CA GLY A 80 3.99 0.46 -0.89
C GLY A 80 5.49 0.38 -1.22
N ALA A 81 6.21 1.47 -0.96
CA ALA A 81 7.66 1.54 -1.15
C ALA A 81 8.39 0.41 -0.42
N THR A 82 9.36 -0.20 -1.08
CA THR A 82 10.16 -1.34 -0.59
C THR A 82 9.37 -2.63 -0.33
N TYR A 83 8.22 -2.75 -0.96
CA TYR A 83 7.41 -3.97 -1.00
C TYR A 83 7.35 -4.55 -2.43
N ASN A 84 6.60 -5.63 -2.58
CA ASN A 84 6.19 -6.25 -3.83
C ASN A 84 4.79 -6.88 -3.63
N HIS A 85 4.28 -7.62 -4.62
CA HIS A 85 2.95 -8.23 -4.55
C HIS A 85 2.69 -9.06 -3.28
N THR A 86 3.74 -9.59 -2.62
CA THR A 86 3.59 -10.42 -1.41
C THR A 86 3.02 -9.65 -0.22
N TYR A 87 3.04 -8.31 -0.23
CA TYR A 87 2.36 -7.48 0.77
C TYR A 87 0.86 -7.82 0.88
N TRP A 88 0.22 -8.10 -0.23
CA TRP A 88 -1.21 -8.41 -0.31
C TRP A 88 -1.54 -9.88 -0.04
N ASP A 89 -0.55 -10.76 -0.15
CA ASP A 89 -0.65 -12.19 0.10
C ASP A 89 0.51 -12.69 0.97
N PHE A 90 0.62 -12.11 2.17
CA PHE A 90 1.77 -12.31 3.02
C PHE A 90 1.83 -13.76 3.54
N PRO A 91 2.94 -14.50 3.29
CA PRO A 91 3.03 -15.95 3.50
C PRO A 91 3.24 -16.33 4.97
N TYR A 92 2.34 -15.90 5.84
CA TYR A 92 2.41 -16.18 7.27
C TYR A 92 1.04 -16.50 7.86
N LYS A 93 0.96 -17.51 8.72
CA LYS A 93 -0.26 -17.96 9.43
C LYS A 93 -1.47 -18.26 8.52
N ASN A 94 -1.25 -19.08 7.50
CA ASN A 94 -2.33 -19.69 6.69
C ASN A 94 -3.44 -18.68 6.31
N GLY A 95 -3.07 -17.64 5.58
CA GLY A 95 -4.01 -16.66 5.05
C GLY A 95 -4.50 -15.60 6.04
N THR A 96 -4.02 -15.58 7.30
CA THR A 96 -4.40 -14.50 8.25
C THR A 96 -4.02 -13.14 7.72
N TYR A 97 -2.86 -13.03 7.04
CA TYR A 97 -2.31 -11.81 6.46
C TYR A 97 -2.43 -11.80 4.94
N SER A 98 -3.42 -12.50 4.37
CA SER A 98 -3.71 -12.51 2.95
C SER A 98 -5.01 -11.77 2.65
N TYR A 99 -4.89 -10.60 2.05
CA TYR A 99 -6.02 -9.88 1.47
C TYR A 99 -6.57 -10.65 0.26
N VAL A 100 -5.68 -11.20 -0.57
CA VAL A 100 -6.01 -12.00 -1.77
C VAL A 100 -6.94 -13.15 -1.42
N GLU A 101 -6.64 -13.91 -0.36
CA GLU A 101 -7.51 -15.01 0.07
C GLU A 101 -8.89 -14.52 0.52
N ARG A 102 -8.95 -13.41 1.23
CA ARG A 102 -10.22 -12.84 1.71
C ARG A 102 -11.09 -12.34 0.55
N ALA A 103 -10.51 -11.62 -0.39
CA ALA A 103 -11.19 -11.16 -1.59
C ALA A 103 -11.71 -12.33 -2.42
N GLY A 104 -10.88 -13.35 -2.64
CA GLY A 104 -11.25 -14.56 -3.38
C GLY A 104 -12.42 -15.32 -2.78
N ARG A 105 -12.50 -15.41 -1.44
CA ARG A 105 -13.64 -16.04 -0.72
C ARG A 105 -14.96 -15.30 -0.94
N LEU A 106 -14.91 -14.00 -1.24
CA LEU A 106 -16.09 -13.18 -1.53
C LEU A 106 -16.40 -13.09 -3.03
N GLY A 107 -15.68 -13.81 -3.87
CA GLY A 107 -15.95 -13.89 -5.30
C GLY A 107 -15.18 -12.89 -6.16
N TYR A 108 -14.22 -12.14 -5.60
CA TYR A 108 -13.40 -11.20 -6.35
C TYR A 108 -12.18 -11.87 -6.96
N ALA A 109 -11.78 -11.41 -8.15
CA ALA A 109 -10.43 -11.65 -8.64
C ALA A 109 -9.50 -10.57 -8.10
N THR A 110 -8.22 -10.91 -7.93
CA THR A 110 -7.17 -9.98 -7.54
C THR A 110 -6.01 -10.05 -8.52
N LEU A 111 -5.39 -8.92 -8.78
CA LEU A 111 -4.18 -8.76 -9.56
C LEU A 111 -3.19 -7.95 -8.71
N ALA A 112 -2.36 -8.63 -7.93
CA ALA A 112 -1.32 -8.01 -7.13
C ALA A 112 -0.07 -7.82 -8.00
N ILE A 113 0.25 -6.57 -8.33
CA ILE A 113 1.38 -6.25 -9.20
C ILE A 113 2.66 -6.08 -8.41
N ASP A 114 3.79 -6.31 -9.08
CA ASP A 114 5.08 -5.76 -8.72
C ASP A 114 5.28 -4.48 -9.55
N GLU A 115 5.46 -3.34 -8.94
CA GLU A 115 5.76 -2.11 -9.68
C GLU A 115 7.10 -2.24 -10.44
N LEU A 116 7.36 -1.37 -11.41
CA LEU A 116 8.67 -1.36 -12.06
C LEU A 116 9.77 -1.07 -11.03
N GLY A 117 10.79 -1.90 -11.03
CA GLY A 117 11.85 -1.88 -10.02
C GLY A 117 11.74 -3.00 -8.99
N ASP A 118 10.54 -3.54 -8.75
CA ASP A 118 10.25 -4.48 -7.67
C ASP A 118 9.96 -5.89 -8.16
N GLY A 119 10.04 -6.85 -7.24
CA GLY A 119 9.65 -8.24 -7.44
C GLY A 119 10.23 -8.86 -8.69
N ALA A 120 9.35 -9.39 -9.55
CA ALA A 120 9.66 -10.00 -10.83
C ALA A 120 9.47 -9.06 -12.03
N SER A 121 9.17 -7.78 -11.79
CA SER A 121 9.08 -6.75 -12.80
C SER A 121 10.44 -6.34 -13.37
N SER A 122 10.43 -5.62 -14.49
CA SER A 122 11.65 -5.04 -15.06
C SER A 122 12.31 -4.05 -14.09
N ARG A 123 13.63 -4.01 -14.10
CA ARG A 123 14.46 -3.09 -13.32
C ARG A 123 15.30 -2.22 -14.25
N PRO A 124 14.72 -1.17 -14.88
CA PRO A 124 15.47 -0.21 -15.68
C PRO A 124 16.41 0.61 -14.81
N ALA A 125 17.13 1.57 -15.36
CA ALA A 125 17.90 2.50 -14.53
C ALA A 125 16.97 3.25 -13.57
N SER A 126 17.38 3.38 -12.30
CA SER A 126 16.55 4.02 -11.26
C SER A 126 16.14 5.45 -11.62
N THR A 127 16.95 6.14 -12.44
CA THR A 127 16.67 7.50 -12.94
C THR A 127 15.47 7.58 -13.87
N GLU A 128 15.06 6.47 -14.50
CA GLU A 128 13.91 6.39 -15.38
C GLU A 128 12.59 6.16 -14.60
N LEU A 129 12.70 5.70 -13.37
CA LEU A 129 11.56 5.43 -12.50
C LEU A 129 11.19 6.69 -11.71
N THR A 130 10.55 7.64 -12.39
CA THR A 130 9.93 8.80 -11.75
C THR A 130 8.53 8.43 -11.22
N PHE A 131 8.03 9.19 -10.24
CA PHE A 131 6.68 8.96 -9.71
C PHE A 131 5.60 8.96 -10.81
N PRO A 132 5.56 9.94 -11.76
CA PRO A 132 4.62 9.89 -12.88
C PRO A 132 4.83 8.70 -13.82
N ALA A 133 6.08 8.25 -14.05
CA ALA A 133 6.34 7.11 -14.93
C ALA A 133 5.81 5.79 -14.34
N ILE A 134 5.90 5.60 -13.03
CA ILE A 134 5.30 4.46 -12.34
C ILE A 134 3.78 4.53 -12.42
N SER A 135 3.18 5.69 -12.09
CA SER A 135 1.74 5.91 -12.19
C SER A 135 1.20 5.60 -13.61
N ASP A 136 1.86 6.08 -14.65
CA ASP A 136 1.51 5.78 -16.05
C ASP A 136 1.65 4.28 -16.37
N SER A 137 2.65 3.60 -15.82
CA SER A 137 2.81 2.16 -16.03
C SER A 137 1.65 1.35 -15.40
N ILE A 138 1.10 1.81 -14.28
CA ILE A 138 -0.10 1.24 -13.64
C ILE A 138 -1.32 1.45 -14.55
N HIS A 139 -1.51 2.66 -15.10
CA HIS A 139 -2.54 2.96 -16.09
C HIS A 139 -2.49 2.01 -17.28
N GLN A 140 -1.29 1.77 -17.83
CA GLN A 140 -1.12 0.84 -18.95
C GLN A 140 -1.55 -0.60 -18.58
N VAL A 141 -1.33 -1.06 -17.34
CA VAL A 141 -1.83 -2.35 -16.84
C VAL A 141 -3.35 -2.34 -16.76
N ILE A 142 -3.98 -1.29 -16.21
CA ILE A 142 -5.43 -1.16 -16.11
C ILE A 142 -6.07 -1.24 -17.50
N GLY A 143 -5.53 -0.50 -18.48
CA GLY A 143 -5.98 -0.53 -19.86
C GLY A 143 -5.97 -1.95 -20.47
N GLN A 144 -4.89 -2.72 -20.24
CA GLN A 144 -4.77 -4.09 -20.70
C GLN A 144 -5.76 -5.04 -19.99
N VAL A 145 -5.97 -4.86 -18.68
CA VAL A 145 -6.97 -5.62 -17.91
C VAL A 145 -8.37 -5.39 -18.47
N ARG A 146 -8.73 -4.14 -18.73
CA ARG A 146 -10.01 -3.78 -19.35
C ARG A 146 -10.15 -4.34 -20.77
N ALA A 147 -9.06 -4.43 -21.52
CA ALA A 147 -9.03 -5.06 -22.84
C ALA A 147 -9.13 -6.61 -22.78
N GLY A 148 -9.13 -7.22 -21.59
CA GLY A 148 -9.29 -8.66 -21.42
C GLY A 148 -7.98 -9.45 -21.39
N ALA A 149 -6.84 -8.84 -21.11
CA ALA A 149 -5.53 -9.50 -21.06
C ALA A 149 -5.45 -10.65 -20.05
N LEU A 150 -6.33 -10.70 -19.05
CA LEU A 150 -6.44 -11.80 -18.09
C LEU A 150 -7.23 -13.03 -18.62
N GLY A 151 -7.63 -13.00 -19.91
CA GLY A 151 -8.43 -14.05 -20.54
C GLY A 151 -9.94 -13.88 -20.33
N ARG A 152 -10.37 -12.76 -19.76
CA ARG A 152 -11.78 -12.38 -19.57
C ARG A 152 -11.91 -10.87 -19.42
N HIS A 153 -13.11 -10.36 -19.69
CA HIS A 153 -13.49 -8.98 -19.39
C HIS A 153 -14.15 -8.93 -18.01
N TYR A 154 -13.81 -7.92 -17.24
CA TYR A 154 -14.42 -7.60 -15.97
C TYR A 154 -15.43 -6.47 -16.14
N ALA A 155 -16.54 -6.56 -15.43
CA ALA A 155 -17.54 -5.48 -15.40
C ALA A 155 -17.01 -4.27 -14.63
N SER A 156 -16.17 -4.52 -13.61
CA SER A 156 -15.55 -3.48 -12.79
C SER A 156 -14.08 -3.78 -12.52
N VAL A 157 -13.28 -2.71 -12.51
CA VAL A 157 -11.89 -2.70 -12.05
C VAL A 157 -11.82 -1.77 -10.84
N MET A 158 -11.47 -2.30 -9.69
CA MET A 158 -11.19 -1.52 -8.49
C MET A 158 -9.68 -1.50 -8.25
N ALA A 159 -9.14 -0.35 -7.88
CA ALA A 159 -7.75 -0.27 -7.45
C ALA A 159 -7.66 -0.17 -5.93
N VAL A 160 -6.71 -0.90 -5.34
CA VAL A 160 -6.43 -0.90 -3.90
C VAL A 160 -4.93 -0.65 -3.71
N GLY A 161 -4.59 0.48 -3.11
CA GLY A 161 -3.21 0.86 -2.86
C GLY A 161 -2.83 0.79 -1.39
N HIS A 162 -1.53 0.69 -1.14
CA HIS A 162 -0.97 0.88 0.18
C HIS A 162 0.17 1.89 0.15
N SER A 163 0.16 2.85 1.09
CA SER A 163 1.27 3.79 1.29
C SER A 163 1.66 4.50 -0.02
N PHE A 164 2.86 4.27 -0.49
CA PHE A 164 3.36 4.84 -1.74
C PHE A 164 2.53 4.40 -2.95
N GLY A 165 2.07 3.14 -3.00
CA GLY A 165 1.13 2.67 -4.01
C GLY A 165 -0.24 3.34 -3.94
N SER A 166 -0.70 3.78 -2.75
CA SER A 166 -1.88 4.65 -2.65
C SER A 166 -1.62 6.02 -3.30
N ALA A 167 -0.42 6.59 -3.11
CA ALA A 167 -0.05 7.85 -3.75
C ALA A 167 0.01 7.71 -5.27
N GLN A 168 0.54 6.59 -5.79
CA GLN A 168 0.53 6.27 -7.22
C GLN A 168 -0.89 6.17 -7.77
N LEU A 169 -1.79 5.51 -7.06
CA LEU A 169 -3.20 5.40 -7.47
C LEU A 169 -3.96 6.73 -7.37
N ILE A 170 -3.56 7.64 -6.48
CA ILE A 170 -4.12 9.00 -6.47
C ILE A 170 -3.76 9.73 -7.76
N GLU A 171 -2.51 9.68 -8.22
CA GLU A 171 -2.10 10.30 -9.48
C GLU A 171 -2.76 9.63 -10.68
N GLU A 172 -2.68 8.30 -10.75
CA GLU A 172 -3.29 7.50 -11.81
C GLU A 172 -4.78 7.82 -11.98
N THR A 173 -5.54 7.70 -10.89
CA THR A 173 -7.00 7.91 -10.92
C THR A 173 -7.35 9.38 -11.19
N ALA A 174 -6.55 10.33 -10.73
CA ALA A 174 -6.75 11.76 -10.99
C ALA A 174 -6.53 12.13 -12.46
N GLU A 175 -5.55 11.52 -13.11
CA GLU A 175 -5.18 11.84 -14.51
C GLU A 175 -5.96 11.00 -15.54
N HIS A 176 -6.31 9.76 -15.22
CA HIS A 176 -6.92 8.81 -16.19
C HIS A 176 -8.37 8.46 -15.85
N GLY A 177 -8.73 8.29 -14.57
CA GLY A 177 -10.12 8.00 -14.15
C GLY A 177 -10.67 6.70 -14.72
N ASP A 178 -9.84 5.71 -14.96
CA ASP A 178 -10.18 4.47 -15.66
C ASP A 178 -10.46 3.28 -14.72
N VAL A 179 -10.56 3.53 -13.42
CA VAL A 179 -11.05 2.58 -12.41
C VAL A 179 -12.49 2.92 -11.98
N ASP A 180 -13.23 1.95 -11.47
CA ASP A 180 -14.62 2.15 -11.04
C ASP A 180 -14.72 2.59 -9.57
N ALA A 181 -13.70 2.30 -8.77
CA ALA A 181 -13.56 2.75 -7.39
C ALA A 181 -12.10 2.59 -6.94
N VAL A 182 -11.68 3.34 -5.92
CA VAL A 182 -10.34 3.24 -5.35
C VAL A 182 -10.39 3.12 -3.84
N VAL A 183 -9.54 2.25 -3.30
CA VAL A 183 -9.25 2.13 -1.86
C VAL A 183 -7.80 2.54 -1.63
N LEU A 184 -7.60 3.50 -0.77
CA LEU A 184 -6.29 4.05 -0.40
C LEU A 184 -6.02 3.66 1.04
N THR A 185 -4.97 2.88 1.29
CA THR A 185 -4.60 2.45 2.64
C THR A 185 -3.27 3.02 3.06
N GLY A 186 -3.12 3.40 4.33
CA GLY A 186 -1.90 4.00 4.85
C GLY A 186 -1.54 5.26 4.05
N SER A 187 -2.48 6.21 3.91
CA SER A 187 -2.34 7.37 3.04
C SER A 187 -3.14 8.58 3.54
N GLY A 188 -2.77 9.76 3.07
CA GLY A 188 -3.42 11.03 3.28
C GLY A 188 -2.91 12.06 2.28
N HIS A 189 -3.45 13.30 2.32
CA HIS A 189 -3.01 14.35 1.39
C HIS A 189 -1.56 14.78 1.65
N ALA A 190 -1.09 14.75 2.90
CA ALA A 190 0.26 15.12 3.30
C ALA A 190 0.81 14.11 4.32
N THR A 191 2.11 13.85 4.25
CA THR A 191 2.83 13.03 5.22
C THR A 191 3.25 13.85 6.43
N SER A 192 3.43 13.18 7.57
CA SER A 192 4.00 13.84 8.77
C SER A 192 5.44 14.29 8.54
N SER A 193 5.85 15.38 9.18
CA SER A 193 7.22 15.88 9.13
C SER A 193 8.23 14.86 9.66
N ILE A 194 7.82 14.03 10.64
CA ILE A 194 8.67 12.98 11.22
C ILE A 194 9.18 12.02 10.14
N VAL A 195 8.32 11.61 9.23
CA VAL A 195 8.70 10.67 8.16
C VAL A 195 9.48 11.38 7.06
N ALA A 196 9.07 12.59 6.69
CA ALA A 196 9.78 13.39 5.69
C ALA A 196 11.23 13.65 6.13
N ASP A 197 11.45 14.00 7.40
CA ASP A 197 12.78 14.23 7.97
C ASP A 197 13.58 12.95 8.19
N ALA A 198 12.90 11.82 8.38
CA ALA A 198 13.54 10.53 8.64
C ALA A 198 14.03 9.83 7.35
N GLN A 199 13.49 10.15 6.18
CA GLN A 199 13.82 9.45 4.92
C GLN A 199 15.33 9.26 4.69
N PRO A 200 16.21 10.26 4.85
CA PRO A 200 17.66 10.07 4.65
C PRO A 200 18.29 9.11 5.66
N THR A 201 17.66 8.90 6.80
CA THR A 201 18.17 8.00 7.85
C THR A 201 17.62 6.59 7.76
N VAL A 202 16.48 6.42 7.11
CA VAL A 202 15.73 5.15 6.96
C VAL A 202 16.27 4.32 5.81
N PHE A 203 16.57 4.95 4.68
CA PHE A 203 16.97 4.26 3.46
C PHE A 203 18.50 4.24 3.26
N TYR A 204 18.95 3.27 2.48
CA TYR A 204 20.31 3.16 1.97
C TYR A 204 20.31 2.46 0.61
N SER A 205 21.41 2.56 -0.17
CA SER A 205 21.50 1.91 -1.46
C SER A 205 21.27 0.39 -1.33
N ALA A 206 20.36 -0.15 -2.12
CA ALA A 206 19.93 -1.54 -2.04
C ALA A 206 21.04 -2.52 -2.47
N ASN A 207 21.99 -2.09 -3.30
CA ASN A 207 23.09 -2.94 -3.78
C ASN A 207 24.08 -3.39 -2.67
N HIS A 208 23.95 -2.86 -1.46
CA HIS A 208 24.60 -3.42 -0.27
C HIS A 208 24.05 -4.79 0.13
N LEU A 209 22.86 -5.15 -0.33
CA LEU A 209 22.30 -6.48 -0.15
C LEU A 209 22.63 -7.36 -1.36
N SER A 210 23.13 -8.57 -1.11
CA SER A 210 23.58 -9.48 -2.19
C SER A 210 22.50 -9.77 -3.25
N ARG A 211 21.23 -9.81 -2.84
CA ARG A 211 20.10 -10.03 -3.75
C ARG A 211 19.86 -8.87 -4.72
N PHE A 212 20.37 -7.68 -4.41
CA PHE A 212 20.24 -6.45 -5.20
C PHE A 212 21.59 -5.90 -5.70
N ALA A 213 22.66 -6.67 -5.58
CA ALA A 213 24.03 -6.23 -5.91
C ALA A 213 24.25 -5.76 -7.35
N SER A 214 23.34 -6.11 -8.28
CA SER A 214 23.39 -5.68 -9.67
C SER A 214 22.64 -4.38 -9.97
N LEU A 215 21.90 -3.83 -8.99
CA LEU A 215 21.16 -2.58 -9.15
C LEU A 215 22.10 -1.37 -9.04
N ASP A 216 21.74 -0.28 -9.70
CA ASP A 216 22.44 0.99 -9.53
C ASP A 216 22.19 1.61 -8.15
N ASP A 217 23.00 2.61 -7.78
CA ASP A 217 22.99 3.24 -6.44
C ASP A 217 21.69 4.00 -6.14
N GLY A 218 20.88 4.31 -7.13
CA GLY A 218 19.61 5.02 -6.96
C GLY A 218 18.44 4.10 -6.57
N TYR A 219 18.63 2.78 -6.60
CA TYR A 219 17.71 1.88 -5.93
C TYR A 219 18.02 1.82 -4.45
N VAL A 220 17.03 2.12 -3.61
CA VAL A 220 17.18 2.13 -2.15
C VAL A 220 16.23 1.14 -1.50
N THR A 221 16.60 0.71 -0.30
CA THR A 221 15.75 -0.14 0.56
C THR A 221 15.89 0.30 2.02
N SER A 222 15.07 -0.21 2.90
CA SER A 222 15.10 0.16 4.31
C SER A 222 16.34 -0.40 5.03
N LYS A 223 16.97 0.43 5.86
CA LYS A 223 18.03 -0.07 6.75
C LYS A 223 17.48 -1.09 7.72
N PRO A 224 18.29 -2.12 8.10
CA PRO A 224 17.88 -3.13 9.06
C PRO A 224 17.26 -2.53 10.33
N GLY A 225 16.08 -3.02 10.71
CA GLY A 225 15.35 -2.59 11.91
C GLY A 225 14.52 -1.32 11.75
N GLN A 226 14.67 -0.55 10.66
CA GLN A 226 13.91 0.68 10.47
C GLN A 226 12.42 0.38 10.16
N ARG A 227 12.12 -0.69 9.41
CA ARG A 227 10.75 -1.10 9.12
C ARG A 227 9.93 -1.28 10.39
N ALA A 228 10.48 -1.97 11.39
CA ALA A 228 9.81 -2.17 12.67
C ALA A 228 9.44 -0.85 13.37
N ALA A 229 10.30 0.16 13.26
CA ALA A 229 10.12 1.44 13.92
C ALA A 229 9.09 2.35 13.22
N ILE A 230 9.05 2.34 11.88
CA ILE A 230 8.25 3.28 11.10
C ILE A 230 6.92 2.71 10.61
N LEU A 231 6.81 1.39 10.41
CA LEU A 231 5.64 0.76 9.79
C LEU A 231 4.70 0.10 10.80
N TYR A 232 5.22 -0.26 11.97
CA TYR A 232 4.46 -1.07 12.92
C TYR A 232 4.11 -0.36 14.21
N TYR A 233 2.91 -0.65 14.71
CA TYR A 233 2.51 -0.36 16.08
C TYR A 233 2.78 -1.59 16.96
N PRO A 234 3.81 -1.59 17.82
CA PRO A 234 4.32 -2.79 18.50
C PRO A 234 3.27 -3.58 19.29
N PRO A 235 2.30 -2.96 20.01
CA PRO A 235 1.30 -3.72 20.75
C PRO A 235 0.43 -4.65 19.90
N LEU A 236 0.30 -4.36 18.59
CA LEU A 236 -0.51 -5.14 17.65
C LEU A 236 0.33 -5.84 16.57
N ALA A 237 1.62 -5.62 16.53
CA ALA A 237 2.53 -6.33 15.65
C ALA A 237 2.80 -7.77 16.16
N ASP A 238 2.91 -8.72 15.23
CA ASP A 238 3.50 -10.03 15.54
C ASP A 238 5.00 -9.95 15.20
N PRO A 239 5.92 -10.16 16.16
CA PRO A 239 7.35 -10.07 15.87
C PRO A 239 7.85 -10.98 14.74
N ARG A 240 7.14 -12.09 14.49
CA ARG A 240 7.50 -13.00 13.38
C ARG A 240 7.06 -12.45 12.04
N VAL A 241 5.94 -11.72 11.99
CA VAL A 241 5.53 -10.97 10.80
C VAL A 241 6.54 -9.89 10.49
N VAL A 242 6.94 -9.09 11.49
CA VAL A 242 7.96 -8.05 11.34
C VAL A 242 9.29 -8.62 10.84
N ALA A 243 9.72 -9.77 11.38
CA ALA A 243 10.94 -10.43 10.94
C ALA A 243 10.84 -10.97 9.50
N ALA A 244 9.70 -11.53 9.12
CA ALA A 244 9.46 -12.01 7.77
C ALA A 244 9.38 -10.83 6.78
N ASP A 245 8.73 -9.74 7.15
CA ASP A 245 8.66 -8.50 6.38
C ASP A 245 10.06 -7.91 6.11
N GLN A 246 10.91 -7.82 7.13
CA GLN A 246 12.30 -7.40 6.95
C GLN A 246 13.11 -8.33 6.01
N ALA A 247 12.79 -9.64 6.04
CA ALA A 247 13.49 -10.61 5.20
C ALA A 247 13.04 -10.58 3.73
N THR A 248 11.82 -10.14 3.47
CA THR A 248 11.20 -10.07 2.14
C THR A 248 11.12 -8.66 1.57
N GLU A 249 11.71 -7.66 2.24
CA GLU A 249 11.77 -6.29 1.72
C GLU A 249 12.30 -6.23 0.30
N ASP A 250 11.77 -5.30 -0.49
CA ASP A 250 12.21 -5.02 -1.85
C ASP A 250 12.85 -3.62 -1.92
N VAL A 251 12.81 -2.98 -3.04
CA VAL A 251 13.47 -1.70 -3.29
C VAL A 251 12.44 -0.59 -3.59
N VAL A 252 12.91 0.62 -3.79
CA VAL A 252 12.20 1.74 -4.41
C VAL A 252 13.24 2.62 -5.08
N SER A 253 12.87 3.30 -6.17
CA SER A 253 13.77 4.28 -6.78
C SER A 253 13.85 5.56 -5.94
N GLN A 254 15.06 6.06 -5.71
CA GLN A 254 15.28 7.38 -5.13
C GLN A 254 14.65 8.49 -6.00
N THR A 255 14.65 8.29 -7.33
CA THR A 255 14.03 9.23 -8.28
C THR A 255 12.53 9.26 -8.09
N GLU A 256 11.90 8.12 -7.88
CA GLU A 256 10.48 8.02 -7.60
C GLU A 256 10.11 8.73 -6.28
N LEU A 257 10.85 8.46 -5.21
CA LEU A 257 10.65 9.12 -3.92
C LEU A 257 10.77 10.65 -4.01
N THR A 258 11.71 11.16 -4.81
CA THR A 258 12.00 12.61 -4.90
C THR A 258 11.12 13.34 -5.90
N THR A 259 10.50 12.64 -6.85
CA THR A 259 9.59 13.23 -7.84
C THR A 259 8.11 13.15 -7.43
N ARG A 260 7.80 12.48 -6.31
CA ARG A 260 6.46 12.48 -5.72
C ARG A 260 6.08 13.89 -5.27
N PRO A 261 4.86 14.39 -5.59
CA PRO A 261 4.37 15.63 -5.03
C PRO A 261 4.31 15.57 -3.50
N ALA A 262 4.80 16.62 -2.84
CA ALA A 262 4.76 16.71 -1.37
C ALA A 262 3.31 16.79 -0.83
N ASP A 263 2.41 17.41 -1.60
CA ASP A 263 0.97 17.55 -1.32
C ASP A 263 0.17 16.93 -2.46
N LEU A 264 -0.60 15.90 -2.15
CA LEU A 264 -1.45 15.17 -3.10
C LEU A 264 -2.88 15.78 -3.18
N GLY A 265 -3.22 16.75 -2.34
CA GLY A 265 -4.58 17.30 -2.26
C GLY A 265 -5.09 17.89 -3.58
N ALA A 266 -4.20 18.43 -4.41
CA ALA A 266 -4.58 18.95 -5.73
C ALA A 266 -4.98 17.81 -6.70
N LEU A 267 -4.32 16.67 -6.64
CA LEU A 267 -4.67 15.46 -7.41
C LEU A 267 -5.94 14.81 -6.87
N MET A 268 -6.06 14.64 -5.57
CA MET A 268 -7.25 14.07 -4.93
C MET A 268 -8.54 14.79 -5.31
N LYS A 269 -8.51 16.12 -5.48
CA LYS A 269 -9.67 16.93 -5.93
C LYS A 269 -10.15 16.60 -7.33
N LYS A 270 -9.32 16.02 -8.18
CA LYS A 270 -9.68 15.59 -9.54
C LYS A 270 -10.37 14.23 -9.57
N ILE A 271 -10.24 13.42 -8.52
CA ILE A 271 -10.84 12.09 -8.44
C ILE A 271 -12.37 12.21 -8.39
N THR A 272 -13.06 11.51 -9.28
CA THR A 272 -14.53 11.54 -9.39
C THR A 272 -15.19 10.19 -9.06
N VAL A 273 -14.42 9.11 -9.02
CA VAL A 273 -14.91 7.78 -8.64
C VAL A 273 -15.08 7.65 -7.12
N PRO A 274 -15.83 6.67 -6.61
CA PRO A 274 -15.91 6.41 -5.18
C PRO A 274 -14.54 6.12 -4.57
N VAL A 275 -14.26 6.72 -3.41
CA VAL A 275 -13.01 6.59 -2.67
C VAL A 275 -13.27 6.10 -1.25
N LEU A 276 -12.51 5.10 -0.81
CA LEU A 276 -12.35 4.74 0.59
C LEU A 276 -10.91 4.98 1.02
N LEU A 277 -10.72 5.85 2.01
CA LEU A 277 -9.44 6.05 2.66
C LEU A 277 -9.42 5.29 3.99
N VAL A 278 -8.40 4.44 4.19
CA VAL A 278 -8.25 3.61 5.40
C VAL A 278 -6.88 3.83 5.99
N ASP A 279 -6.82 4.20 7.26
CA ASP A 279 -5.53 4.37 7.91
C ASP A 279 -5.47 3.76 9.31
N GLY A 280 -4.25 3.50 9.78
CA GLY A 280 -3.98 3.07 11.14
C GLY A 280 -3.98 4.27 12.09
N ASN A 281 -4.75 4.23 13.19
CA ASN A 281 -4.76 5.35 14.15
C ASN A 281 -3.42 5.54 14.90
N LYS A 282 -2.45 4.66 14.67
CA LYS A 282 -1.07 4.72 15.19
C LYS A 282 -0.06 4.70 14.03
N ASP A 283 -0.48 5.16 12.87
CA ASP A 283 0.39 5.33 11.72
C ASP A 283 1.34 6.53 11.94
N ASN A 284 2.63 6.26 11.89
CA ASN A 284 3.64 7.31 12.05
C ASN A 284 3.75 8.23 10.83
N HIS A 285 3.22 7.80 9.65
CA HIS A 285 3.29 8.57 8.41
C HIS A 285 2.19 9.60 8.30
N TYR A 286 0.99 9.28 8.81
CA TYR A 286 -0.21 10.09 8.56
C TYR A 286 -1.00 10.44 9.84
N CYS A 287 -0.70 9.78 10.98
CA CYS A 287 -1.53 9.86 12.19
C CYS A 287 -0.77 10.22 13.46
N THR A 288 0.54 10.35 13.43
CA THR A 288 1.31 10.72 14.64
C THR A 288 1.46 12.24 14.70
N PRO A 289 1.04 12.91 15.80
CA PRO A 289 1.36 14.30 16.00
C PRO A 289 2.86 14.50 16.10
N ASP A 290 3.34 15.67 15.70
CA ASP A 290 4.75 16.05 15.85
C ASP A 290 5.22 15.79 17.28
N VAL A 291 6.36 15.12 17.42
CA VAL A 291 6.92 14.69 18.73
C VAL A 291 7.21 15.83 19.71
N ASP A 292 7.26 17.06 19.25
CA ASP A 292 7.53 18.24 20.09
C ASP A 292 6.27 19.01 20.50
N GLY A 293 5.09 18.57 20.07
CA GLY A 293 3.83 19.26 20.35
C GLY A 293 3.77 20.68 19.77
N THR A 294 4.76 21.06 18.95
CA THR A 294 4.77 22.33 18.27
C THR A 294 4.09 22.20 16.92
N ALA A 295 3.04 22.92 16.81
CA ALA A 295 2.40 23.28 15.58
C ALA A 295 1.77 22.16 14.74
N GLY A 296 0.65 21.68 15.15
CA GLY A 296 -0.50 21.87 14.29
C GLY A 296 -0.57 21.03 13.04
N THR A 297 -0.02 19.86 13.00
CA THR A 297 -0.62 18.81 12.20
C THR A 297 -1.20 17.78 13.14
N ASP A 298 -2.27 18.14 13.81
CA ASP A 298 -3.26 17.18 14.26
C ASP A 298 -3.81 16.54 12.98
N LEU A 299 -3.25 15.41 12.62
CA LEU A 299 -3.62 14.70 11.39
C LEU A 299 -4.99 14.00 11.50
N GLY A 300 -5.79 14.38 12.51
CA GLY A 300 -7.19 13.97 12.63
C GLY A 300 -7.40 12.49 12.96
N CYS A 301 -6.43 11.81 13.62
CA CYS A 301 -6.51 10.37 13.84
C CYS A 301 -7.00 9.95 15.23
N THR A 302 -7.64 10.83 15.98
CA THR A 302 -8.23 10.46 17.28
C THR A 302 -9.57 9.73 17.10
N SER A 303 -10.26 9.99 16.01
CA SER A 303 -11.50 9.31 15.62
C SER A 303 -11.66 9.26 14.11
N THR A 304 -12.42 8.29 13.60
CA THR A 304 -12.75 8.23 12.18
C THR A 304 -13.49 9.49 11.70
N THR A 305 -14.30 10.10 12.54
CA THR A 305 -15.01 11.35 12.19
C THR A 305 -14.03 12.49 11.95
N GLU A 306 -13.05 12.64 12.80
CA GLU A 306 -12.02 13.67 12.69
C GLU A 306 -11.12 13.42 11.47
N PHE A 307 -10.68 12.18 11.27
CA PHE A 307 -9.91 11.77 10.09
C PHE A 307 -10.67 12.05 8.79
N TYR A 308 -11.98 11.71 8.74
CA TYR A 308 -12.83 12.06 7.61
C TYR A 308 -12.89 13.58 7.39
N GLN A 309 -13.10 14.38 8.45
CA GLN A 309 -13.19 15.84 8.33
C GLN A 309 -11.88 16.47 7.86
N HIS A 310 -10.75 15.92 8.29
CA HIS A 310 -9.43 16.36 7.88
C HIS A 310 -9.18 16.15 6.38
N GLU A 311 -9.61 15.02 5.84
CA GLU A 311 -9.35 14.64 4.44
C GLU A 311 -10.46 15.03 3.45
N ALA A 312 -11.70 15.26 3.92
CA ALA A 312 -12.87 15.46 3.05
C ALA A 312 -12.75 16.65 2.09
N GLY A 313 -12.02 17.70 2.49
CA GLY A 313 -11.74 18.86 1.63
C GLY A 313 -10.89 18.55 0.40
N ASN A 314 -10.20 17.43 0.38
CA ASN A 314 -9.37 16.95 -0.72
C ASN A 314 -10.13 16.04 -1.70
N PHE A 315 -11.29 15.50 -1.35
CA PHE A 315 -12.10 14.61 -2.19
C PHE A 315 -13.43 15.24 -2.63
N THR A 316 -13.39 16.50 -3.06
CA THR A 316 -14.62 17.27 -3.38
C THR A 316 -15.38 16.73 -4.57
N GLY A 317 -14.72 16.10 -5.55
CA GLY A 317 -15.30 15.46 -6.73
C GLY A 317 -15.80 14.04 -6.50
N ALA A 318 -15.32 13.36 -5.45
CA ALA A 318 -15.56 11.95 -5.21
C ALA A 318 -16.71 11.67 -4.23
N CYS A 319 -17.25 10.46 -4.31
CA CYS A 319 -18.01 9.86 -3.21
C CYS A 319 -17.02 9.34 -2.17
N PHE A 320 -16.66 10.16 -1.19
CA PHE A 320 -15.59 9.90 -0.25
C PHE A 320 -16.09 9.29 1.06
N SER A 321 -15.42 8.22 1.49
CA SER A 321 -15.55 7.61 2.80
C SER A 321 -14.17 7.46 3.45
N ALA A 322 -14.11 7.53 4.76
CA ALA A 322 -12.88 7.31 5.52
C ALA A 322 -13.10 6.34 6.68
N MET A 323 -12.06 5.61 7.04
CA MET A 323 -12.08 4.66 8.15
C MET A 323 -10.72 4.64 8.85
N LEU A 324 -10.72 4.71 10.19
CA LEU A 324 -9.56 4.38 10.98
C LEU A 324 -9.66 2.96 11.52
N VAL A 325 -8.53 2.27 11.47
CA VAL A 325 -8.36 0.94 12.08
C VAL A 325 -7.33 1.03 13.21
N ARG A 326 -7.40 0.16 14.18
CA ARG A 326 -6.38 0.12 15.24
C ARG A 326 -5.14 -0.59 14.73
N SER A 327 -4.20 0.17 14.17
CA SER A 327 -3.01 -0.34 13.51
C SER A 327 -1.92 0.74 13.46
N GLY A 328 -0.69 0.34 13.13
CA GLY A 328 0.32 1.23 12.56
C GLY A 328 0.11 1.40 11.06
N HIS A 329 1.16 1.80 10.35
CA HIS A 329 1.12 2.06 8.91
C HIS A 329 0.70 0.83 8.09
N ASP A 330 1.32 -0.32 8.32
CA ASP A 330 1.03 -1.57 7.60
C ASP A 330 -0.25 -2.23 8.09
N ILE A 331 -1.41 -1.71 7.70
CA ILE A 331 -2.71 -2.19 8.18
C ILE A 331 -2.97 -3.67 7.84
N THR A 332 -2.30 -4.20 6.83
CA THR A 332 -2.41 -5.60 6.39
C THR A 332 -1.49 -6.55 7.15
N LEU A 333 -0.51 -6.04 7.89
CA LEU A 333 0.50 -6.83 8.60
C LEU A 333 0.39 -6.75 10.12
N HIS A 334 -0.68 -6.13 10.65
CA HIS A 334 -1.01 -6.15 12.07
C HIS A 334 -2.01 -7.26 12.41
N ARG A 335 -2.11 -7.63 13.68
CA ARG A 335 -3.08 -8.65 14.15
C ARG A 335 -4.53 -8.28 13.86
N THR A 336 -4.80 -7.03 13.58
CA THR A 336 -6.10 -6.47 13.19
C THR A 336 -6.39 -6.54 11.68
N ALA A 337 -5.47 -7.02 10.86
CA ALA A 337 -5.63 -7.12 9.40
C ALA A 337 -6.94 -7.80 8.96
N PRO A 338 -7.39 -8.92 9.57
CA PRO A 338 -8.65 -9.55 9.18
C PRO A 338 -9.87 -8.64 9.31
N GLN A 339 -9.88 -7.75 10.31
CA GLN A 339 -10.98 -6.78 10.52
C GLN A 339 -10.90 -5.67 9.46
N SER A 340 -9.70 -5.17 9.15
CA SER A 340 -9.47 -4.18 8.08
C SER A 340 -9.95 -4.72 6.74
N TYR A 341 -9.56 -5.94 6.39
CA TYR A 341 -10.02 -6.61 5.16
C TYR A 341 -11.54 -6.73 5.08
N ALA A 342 -12.17 -7.18 6.16
CA ALA A 342 -13.63 -7.35 6.18
C ALA A 342 -14.36 -6.04 5.92
N SER A 343 -13.87 -4.93 6.46
CA SER A 343 -14.48 -3.61 6.29
C SER A 343 -14.24 -3.02 4.90
N ILE A 344 -13.05 -3.17 4.34
CA ILE A 344 -12.73 -2.77 2.97
C ILE A 344 -13.66 -3.51 2.00
N LEU A 345 -13.72 -4.84 2.11
CA LEU A 345 -14.52 -5.68 1.23
C LEU A 345 -16.03 -5.45 1.39
N ALA A 346 -16.50 -5.11 2.59
CA ALA A 346 -17.90 -4.72 2.81
C ALA A 346 -18.23 -3.38 2.14
N TRP A 347 -17.33 -2.40 2.18
CA TRP A 347 -17.50 -1.14 1.46
C TRP A 347 -17.53 -1.37 -0.05
N GLU A 348 -16.65 -2.22 -0.56
CA GLU A 348 -16.62 -2.58 -1.98
C GLU A 348 -17.94 -3.21 -2.44
N GLN A 349 -18.46 -4.21 -1.70
CA GLN A 349 -19.75 -4.84 -2.03
C GLN A 349 -20.91 -3.84 -2.08
N ALA A 350 -20.85 -2.82 -1.23
CA ALA A 350 -21.87 -1.77 -1.22
C ALA A 350 -21.71 -0.80 -2.40
N THR A 351 -20.46 -0.53 -2.83
CA THR A 351 -20.10 0.48 -3.83
C THR A 351 -20.13 -0.06 -5.24
N LEU A 352 -19.65 -1.29 -5.46
CA LEU A 352 -19.61 -1.99 -6.74
C LEU A 352 -20.64 -3.14 -6.74
N PRO A 353 -21.92 -2.86 -6.97
CA PRO A 353 -22.92 -3.90 -6.99
C PRO A 353 -22.76 -4.82 -8.19
N ALA A 354 -23.46 -5.97 -8.14
CA ALA A 354 -23.42 -7.00 -9.18
C ALA A 354 -23.69 -6.46 -10.60
N ARG A 355 -23.25 -7.23 -11.58
CA ARG A 355 -23.26 -6.95 -13.03
C ARG A 355 -24.39 -6.04 -13.52
N GLY A 356 -24.02 -5.02 -14.30
CA GLY A 356 -24.97 -4.15 -15.01
C GLY A 356 -25.41 -2.90 -14.25
N THR A 357 -24.90 -2.69 -13.05
CA THR A 357 -25.12 -1.46 -12.28
C THR A 357 -23.83 -0.65 -12.19
N ALA A 358 -23.89 0.64 -12.44
CA ALA A 358 -22.76 1.54 -12.24
C ALA A 358 -22.34 1.58 -10.76
N ALA A 359 -21.07 1.91 -10.52
CA ALA A 359 -20.57 2.19 -9.17
C ALA A 359 -21.49 3.20 -8.47
N ARG A 360 -21.78 2.97 -7.20
CA ARG A 360 -22.70 3.80 -6.41
C ARG A 360 -21.97 4.53 -5.30
N CYS A 361 -22.43 5.73 -5.01
CA CYS A 361 -22.13 6.36 -3.74
C CYS A 361 -22.97 5.68 -2.64
N ALA A 362 -22.58 4.48 -2.24
CA ALA A 362 -23.33 3.72 -1.24
C ALA A 362 -23.15 4.31 0.16
N THR A 363 -21.96 4.83 0.43
CA THR A 363 -21.62 5.46 1.71
C THR A 363 -20.80 6.71 1.44
N ARG A 364 -21.11 7.77 2.17
CA ARG A 364 -20.30 9.00 2.21
C ARG A 364 -20.15 9.39 3.67
N GLY A 365 -18.91 9.61 4.11
CA GLY A 365 -18.66 10.00 5.49
C GLY A 365 -17.75 9.04 6.24
N PRO A 366 -17.63 9.24 7.55
CA PRO A 366 -16.85 8.35 8.40
C PRO A 366 -17.55 6.98 8.55
N LEU A 367 -16.79 5.91 8.34
CA LEU A 367 -17.25 4.54 8.55
C LEU A 367 -16.91 4.07 9.97
N PRO A 368 -17.67 3.12 10.52
CA PRO A 368 -17.35 2.55 11.83
C PRO A 368 -15.96 1.91 11.86
N THR A 369 -15.21 2.15 12.92
CA THR A 369 -13.96 1.44 13.19
C THR A 369 -14.24 -0.04 13.41
N PRO A 370 -13.61 -0.96 12.66
CA PRO A 370 -13.85 -2.37 12.81
C PRO A 370 -13.23 -2.94 14.10
N GLY A 371 -13.99 -3.75 14.82
CA GLY A 371 -13.48 -4.63 15.86
C GLY A 371 -13.08 -3.95 17.17
N ILE A 372 -11.79 -3.72 17.37
CA ILE A 372 -11.22 -3.19 18.61
C ILE A 372 -11.31 -1.64 18.59
N PRO A 373 -11.82 -1.00 19.66
CA PRO A 373 -11.85 0.46 19.77
C PRO A 373 -10.47 1.11 19.58
N LEU A 374 -10.44 2.36 19.10
CA LEU A 374 -9.22 3.12 18.81
C LEU A 374 -8.41 3.58 20.04
N ALA A 375 -8.82 3.24 21.24
CA ALA A 375 -8.18 3.68 22.48
C ALA A 375 -6.74 3.16 22.68
#